data_47a5a723033ade5381cb3a5a8bc7fc94
#
_entry.id   47a5a723033ade5381cb3a5a8bc7fc94
#
_cell.length_a   1.000
_cell.length_b   1.000
_cell.length_c   1.000
_cell.angle_alpha   90.00
_cell.angle_beta   90.00
_cell.angle_gamma   90.00
#
_symmetry.space_group_name_H-M   'P 1'
#
loop_
_entity.id
_entity.type
_entity.pdbx_description
1 polymer ?
#
loop_
_entity_poly.entity_id
_entity_poly.type
_entity_poly.pdbx_seq_one_letter_code
_entity_poly.pdbx_strand_id
1 'polypeptide(L)'
;ANLYLDILVHDINNANLASLWYGDLLMEMLQGESRTMAAKMIEGIQKSREIIRNLETIRKIQERPGELRAVDLDRVIRKEIQHFPDARISYPGCEAMVIADDLLGEVFSNLIGNSIKFGGGTAEVQIDVGGVEGGIVTVAVSDNGPGIPDELKEVIFRRFSQTERRGSGKGLGLYIVKTLVERYGGSVSVADRIRGRHDHGVVFSFTLKQSSMVEPDQVMQPG
;
A
#
# COMPACT_ATOMS: atom_id res chain seq x y z
N ALA A 1 14.49 21.76 -12.06
CA ALA A 1 14.85 20.38 -11.70
C ALA A 1 13.62 19.44 -11.76
N ASN A 2 12.44 19.89 -11.32
CA ASN A 2 11.25 19.04 -11.21
C ASN A 2 10.66 18.62 -12.56
N LEU A 3 10.68 19.50 -13.58
CA LEU A 3 10.18 19.19 -14.93
C LEU A 3 10.97 18.05 -15.61
N TYR A 4 12.30 18.03 -15.42
CA TYR A 4 13.15 16.95 -15.98
C TYR A 4 12.85 15.60 -15.32
N LEU A 5 12.57 15.60 -14.02
CA LEU A 5 12.21 14.39 -13.29
C LEU A 5 10.85 13.85 -13.72
N ASP A 6 9.86 14.73 -13.97
CA ASP A 6 8.54 14.35 -14.47
C ASP A 6 8.64 13.71 -15.85
N ILE A 7 9.42 14.29 -16.76
CA ILE A 7 9.66 13.77 -18.11
C ILE A 7 10.37 12.41 -18.02
N LEU A 8 11.45 12.31 -17.24
CA LEU A 8 12.20 11.06 -17.09
C LEU A 8 11.34 9.94 -16.50
N VAL A 9 10.55 10.22 -15.48
CA VAL A 9 9.64 9.24 -14.87
C VAL A 9 8.58 8.77 -15.87
N HIS A 10 7.98 9.71 -16.62
CA HIS A 10 7.03 9.39 -17.68
C HIS A 10 7.67 8.50 -18.75
N ASP A 11 8.86 8.83 -19.24
CA ASP A 11 9.54 8.11 -20.30
C ASP A 11 10.00 6.72 -19.85
N ILE A 12 10.50 6.59 -18.62
CA ILE A 12 10.86 5.29 -18.05
C ILE A 12 9.61 4.43 -17.83
N ASN A 13 8.49 5.00 -17.37
CA ASN A 13 7.23 4.27 -17.22
C ASN A 13 6.72 3.76 -18.57
N ASN A 14 6.79 4.56 -19.64
CA ASN A 14 6.40 4.16 -20.98
C ASN A 14 7.29 3.04 -21.53
N ALA A 15 8.62 3.13 -21.35
CA ALA A 15 9.55 2.09 -21.75
C ALA A 15 9.31 0.78 -20.99
N ASN A 16 9.07 0.86 -19.67
CA ASN A 16 8.74 -0.29 -18.85
C ASN A 16 7.41 -0.94 -19.27
N LEU A 17 6.38 -0.12 -19.60
CA LEU A 17 5.09 -0.63 -20.05
C LEU A 17 5.20 -1.41 -21.36
N ALA A 18 5.91 -0.85 -22.34
CA ALA A 18 6.18 -1.53 -23.61
C ALA A 18 6.94 -2.85 -23.38
N SER A 19 7.96 -2.82 -22.51
CA SER A 19 8.76 -4.01 -22.21
C SER A 19 7.93 -5.11 -21.51
N LEU A 20 6.98 -4.74 -20.64
CA LEU A 20 6.07 -5.70 -20.01
C LEU A 20 5.14 -6.33 -21.04
N TRP A 21 4.57 -5.53 -21.95
CA TRP A 21 3.69 -6.06 -22.99
C TRP A 21 4.39 -7.08 -23.90
N TYR A 22 5.62 -6.78 -24.34
CA TYR A 22 6.42 -7.77 -25.06
C TYR A 22 6.81 -8.98 -24.21
N GLY A 23 7.07 -8.76 -22.92
CA GLY A 23 7.33 -9.83 -21.96
C GLY A 23 6.17 -10.80 -21.83
N ASP A 24 4.94 -10.30 -21.71
CA ASP A 24 3.72 -11.11 -21.63
C ASP A 24 3.51 -11.94 -22.91
N LEU A 25 3.72 -11.35 -24.10
CA LEU A 25 3.69 -12.08 -25.37
C LEU A 25 4.75 -13.20 -25.42
N LEU A 26 5.96 -12.93 -24.94
CA LEU A 26 7.01 -13.96 -24.85
C LEU A 26 6.63 -15.09 -23.90
N MET A 27 5.96 -14.78 -22.79
CA MET A 27 5.48 -15.80 -21.82
C MET A 27 4.47 -16.76 -22.44
N GLU A 28 3.67 -16.32 -23.42
CA GLU A 28 2.75 -17.19 -24.16
C GLU A 28 3.47 -18.14 -25.15
N MET A 29 4.58 -17.67 -25.73
CA MET A 29 5.32 -18.39 -26.78
C MET A 29 6.42 -19.29 -26.23
N LEU A 30 7.01 -18.99 -25.08
CA LEU A 30 8.17 -19.67 -24.54
C LEU A 30 7.79 -20.81 -23.59
N GLN A 31 8.68 -21.83 -23.55
CA GLN A 31 8.58 -22.97 -22.64
C GLN A 31 9.93 -23.25 -21.96
N GLY A 32 9.92 -24.09 -20.90
CA GLY A 32 11.13 -24.53 -20.23
C GLY A 32 11.99 -23.39 -19.66
N GLU A 33 13.29 -23.47 -19.84
CA GLU A 33 14.26 -22.53 -19.27
C GLU A 33 14.09 -21.11 -19.83
N SER A 34 13.78 -20.96 -21.10
CA SER A 34 13.56 -19.66 -21.74
C SER A 34 12.36 -18.94 -21.15
N ARG A 35 11.29 -19.65 -20.81
CA ARG A 35 10.13 -19.07 -20.09
C ARG A 35 10.51 -18.60 -18.70
N THR A 36 11.34 -19.36 -17.99
CA THR A 36 11.84 -18.97 -16.67
C THR A 36 12.69 -17.70 -16.73
N MET A 37 13.51 -17.56 -17.76
CA MET A 37 14.32 -16.34 -17.99
C MET A 37 13.44 -15.13 -18.30
N ALA A 38 12.41 -15.29 -19.16
CA ALA A 38 11.45 -14.24 -19.47
C ALA A 38 10.68 -13.79 -18.22
N ALA A 39 10.24 -14.72 -17.36
CA ALA A 39 9.58 -14.40 -16.10
C ALA A 39 10.47 -13.56 -15.17
N LYS A 40 11.76 -13.90 -15.03
CA LYS A 40 12.72 -13.10 -14.25
C LYS A 40 12.94 -11.71 -14.82
N MET A 41 12.95 -11.57 -16.15
CA MET A 41 13.05 -10.26 -16.79
C MET A 41 11.82 -9.39 -16.49
N ILE A 42 10.62 -9.95 -16.60
CA ILE A 42 9.35 -9.28 -16.27
C ILE A 42 9.36 -8.84 -14.80
N GLU A 43 9.77 -9.71 -13.88
CA GLU A 43 9.91 -9.37 -12.44
C GLU A 43 10.85 -8.17 -12.24
N GLY A 44 11.97 -8.13 -12.95
CA GLY A 44 12.92 -7.00 -12.91
C GLY A 44 12.28 -5.68 -13.37
N ILE A 45 11.48 -5.71 -14.43
CA ILE A 45 10.77 -4.53 -14.95
C ILE A 45 9.67 -4.09 -13.97
N GLN A 46 8.90 -5.02 -13.42
CA GLN A 46 7.88 -4.72 -12.40
C GLN A 46 8.49 -4.06 -11.18
N LYS A 47 9.64 -4.55 -10.73
CA LYS A 47 10.41 -3.94 -9.63
C LYS A 47 10.89 -2.52 -9.95
N SER A 48 11.32 -2.26 -11.18
CA SER A 48 11.68 -0.92 -11.64
C SER A 48 10.49 0.03 -11.55
N ARG A 49 9.31 -0.39 -11.99
CA ARG A 49 8.06 0.40 -11.89
C ARG A 49 7.66 0.69 -10.44
N GLU A 50 7.75 -0.31 -9.56
CA GLU A 50 7.48 -0.13 -8.12
C GLU A 50 8.40 0.94 -7.51
N ILE A 51 9.69 0.93 -7.85
CA ILE A 51 10.65 1.93 -7.37
C ILE A 51 10.27 3.34 -7.84
N ILE A 52 9.93 3.50 -9.12
CA ILE A 52 9.56 4.79 -9.69
C ILE A 52 8.30 5.32 -9.03
N ARG A 53 7.25 4.49 -8.89
CA ARG A 53 6.01 4.86 -8.20
C ARG A 53 6.28 5.32 -6.76
N ASN A 54 7.11 4.58 -6.03
CA ASN A 54 7.47 4.94 -4.65
C ASN A 54 8.21 6.29 -4.58
N LEU A 55 9.11 6.56 -5.53
CA LEU A 55 9.81 7.84 -5.61
C LEU A 55 8.86 8.99 -5.93
N GLU A 56 7.89 8.79 -6.83
CA GLU A 56 6.84 9.78 -7.12
C GLU A 56 6.00 10.07 -5.89
N THR A 57 5.60 9.04 -5.15
CA THR A 57 4.81 9.20 -3.92
C THR A 57 5.60 9.97 -2.87
N ILE A 58 6.87 9.63 -2.63
CA ILE A 58 7.73 10.36 -1.70
C ILE A 58 7.87 11.82 -2.11
N ARG A 59 8.03 12.10 -3.40
CA ARG A 59 8.10 13.46 -3.92
C ARG A 59 6.81 14.23 -3.69
N LYS A 60 5.65 13.64 -3.97
CA LYS A 60 4.34 14.26 -3.69
C LYS A 60 4.18 14.61 -2.22
N ILE A 61 4.61 13.72 -1.32
CA ILE A 61 4.57 13.97 0.13
C ILE A 61 5.43 15.18 0.51
N GLN A 62 6.61 15.34 -0.09
CA GLN A 62 7.60 16.35 0.28
C GLN A 62 7.35 17.71 -0.38
N GLU A 63 7.03 17.74 -1.68
CA GLU A 63 7.00 18.96 -2.48
C GLU A 63 5.60 19.58 -2.58
N ARG A 64 4.57 18.77 -2.55
CA ARG A 64 3.17 19.20 -2.69
C ARG A 64 2.29 18.46 -1.71
N PRO A 65 2.46 18.70 -0.40
CA PRO A 65 1.55 18.10 0.55
C PRO A 65 0.12 18.55 0.24
N GLY A 66 -0.74 17.61 -0.13
CA GLY A 66 -2.17 17.86 -0.35
C GLY A 66 -2.81 18.49 0.88
N GLU A 67 -3.87 19.24 0.71
CA GLU A 67 -4.67 19.76 1.81
C GLU A 67 -5.38 18.59 2.50
N LEU A 68 -5.28 18.53 3.84
CA LEU A 68 -5.97 17.53 4.62
C LEU A 68 -7.45 17.88 4.68
N ARG A 69 -8.31 16.94 4.35
CA ARG A 69 -9.76 17.09 4.29
C ARG A 69 -10.47 15.84 4.79
N ALA A 70 -11.78 15.95 4.95
CA ALA A 70 -12.60 14.78 5.22
C ALA A 70 -12.60 13.83 4.01
N VAL A 71 -12.22 12.58 4.23
CA VAL A 71 -12.13 11.52 3.24
C VAL A 71 -12.94 10.33 3.71
N ASP A 72 -13.78 9.80 2.82
CA ASP A 72 -14.52 8.57 3.04
C ASP A 72 -13.57 7.37 2.98
N LEU A 73 -13.33 6.75 4.14
CA LEU A 73 -12.38 5.65 4.30
C LEU A 73 -12.85 4.40 3.57
N ASP A 74 -14.15 4.08 3.59
CA ASP A 74 -14.71 2.92 2.89
C ASP A 74 -14.47 3.02 1.39
N ARG A 75 -14.74 4.19 0.82
CA ARG A 75 -14.53 4.44 -0.59
C ARG A 75 -13.06 4.28 -1.00
N VAL A 76 -12.13 4.76 -0.18
CA VAL A 76 -10.69 4.60 -0.45
C VAL A 76 -10.30 3.13 -0.42
N ILE A 77 -10.68 2.40 0.63
CA ILE A 77 -10.34 0.97 0.77
C ILE A 77 -10.89 0.17 -0.40
N ARG A 78 -12.17 0.32 -0.74
CA ARG A 78 -12.79 -0.41 -1.87
C ARG A 78 -12.13 -0.10 -3.20
N LYS A 79 -11.75 1.15 -3.44
CA LYS A 79 -11.02 1.54 -4.66
C LYS A 79 -9.67 0.83 -4.74
N GLU A 80 -8.93 0.77 -3.64
CA GLU A 80 -7.61 0.12 -3.64
C GLU A 80 -7.71 -1.40 -3.79
N ILE A 81 -8.72 -2.04 -3.19
CA ILE A 81 -8.99 -3.48 -3.37
C ILE A 81 -9.19 -3.84 -4.86
N GLN A 82 -9.85 -2.98 -5.64
CA GLN A 82 -10.08 -3.21 -7.07
C GLN A 82 -8.78 -3.32 -7.89
N HIS A 83 -7.66 -2.78 -7.40
CA HIS A 83 -6.36 -2.90 -8.05
C HIS A 83 -5.75 -4.31 -7.91
N PHE A 84 -6.35 -5.20 -7.11
CA PHE A 84 -5.87 -6.55 -6.83
C PHE A 84 -6.95 -7.61 -7.09
N PRO A 85 -7.43 -7.75 -8.34
CA PRO A 85 -8.61 -8.56 -8.66
C PRO A 85 -8.42 -10.07 -8.36
N ASP A 86 -7.18 -10.55 -8.43
CA ASP A 86 -6.84 -11.96 -8.20
C ASP A 86 -6.50 -12.27 -6.73
N ALA A 87 -6.50 -11.26 -5.85
CA ALA A 87 -6.15 -11.43 -4.45
C ALA A 87 -7.37 -11.80 -3.60
N ARG A 88 -7.15 -12.63 -2.58
CA ARG A 88 -8.17 -12.95 -1.58
C ARG A 88 -8.16 -11.90 -0.49
N ILE A 89 -9.02 -10.90 -0.63
CA ILE A 89 -9.13 -9.79 0.32
C ILE A 89 -10.51 -9.80 0.96
N SER A 90 -10.55 -9.87 2.29
CA SER A 90 -11.77 -9.75 3.09
C SER A 90 -11.85 -8.35 3.70
N TYR A 91 -12.92 -7.64 3.42
CA TYR A 91 -13.20 -6.32 3.97
C TYR A 91 -14.72 -6.15 4.18
N PRO A 92 -15.20 -6.05 5.42
CA PRO A 92 -16.63 -5.97 5.71
C PRO A 92 -17.26 -4.61 5.40
N GLY A 93 -16.44 -3.58 5.16
CA GLY A 93 -16.88 -2.19 5.01
C GLY A 93 -16.79 -1.41 6.31
N CYS A 94 -16.90 -0.07 6.23
CA CYS A 94 -16.97 0.83 7.38
C CYS A 94 -17.74 2.10 7.05
N GLU A 95 -18.19 2.79 8.10
CA GLU A 95 -18.80 4.13 7.99
C GLU A 95 -17.91 5.15 8.71
N ALA A 96 -16.72 5.41 8.17
CA ALA A 96 -15.78 6.30 8.82
C ALA A 96 -15.29 7.39 7.86
N MET A 97 -15.42 8.66 8.30
CA MET A 97 -14.78 9.80 7.67
C MET A 97 -13.50 10.12 8.42
N VAL A 98 -12.39 10.27 7.72
CA VAL A 98 -11.07 10.53 8.31
C VAL A 98 -10.42 11.77 7.71
N ILE A 99 -9.50 12.40 8.45
CA ILE A 99 -8.72 13.53 7.97
C ILE A 99 -7.49 13.02 7.23
N ALA A 100 -7.50 13.15 5.91
CA ALA A 100 -6.43 12.70 5.03
C ALA A 100 -6.40 13.52 3.72
N ASP A 101 -5.56 13.12 2.78
CA ASP A 101 -5.53 13.63 1.41
C ASP A 101 -5.64 12.50 0.37
N ASP A 102 -5.42 12.82 -0.90
CA ASP A 102 -5.53 11.89 -2.02
C ASP A 102 -4.49 10.74 -1.98
N LEU A 103 -3.47 10.84 -1.12
CA LEU A 103 -2.45 9.81 -0.96
C LEU A 103 -2.84 8.73 0.06
N LEU A 104 -4.01 8.82 0.73
CA LEU A 104 -4.43 7.79 1.69
C LEU A 104 -4.50 6.39 1.05
N GLY A 105 -4.87 6.30 -0.23
CA GLY A 105 -4.88 5.04 -0.98
C GLY A 105 -3.52 4.35 -1.02
N GLU A 106 -2.41 5.10 -1.04
CA GLU A 106 -1.06 4.54 -1.06
C GLU A 106 -0.72 3.75 0.22
N VAL A 107 -1.37 4.05 1.35
CA VAL A 107 -1.22 3.27 2.59
C VAL A 107 -1.73 1.84 2.36
N PHE A 108 -2.96 1.71 1.83
CA PHE A 108 -3.58 0.41 1.57
C PHE A 108 -2.87 -0.33 0.43
N SER A 109 -2.57 0.34 -0.65
CA SER A 109 -1.87 -0.24 -1.80
C SER A 109 -0.52 -0.85 -1.41
N ASN A 110 0.25 -0.18 -0.55
CA ASN A 110 1.52 -0.69 -0.04
C ASN A 110 1.34 -1.88 0.93
N LEU A 111 0.37 -1.84 1.83
CA LEU A 111 0.13 -2.94 2.78
C LEU A 111 -0.41 -4.17 2.08
N ILE A 112 -1.45 -4.03 1.23
CA ILE A 112 -2.03 -5.12 0.45
C ILE A 112 -0.96 -5.72 -0.48
N GLY A 113 -0.24 -4.87 -1.21
CA GLY A 113 0.82 -5.30 -2.12
C GLY A 113 1.92 -6.09 -1.41
N ASN A 114 2.32 -5.68 -0.20
CA ASN A 114 3.27 -6.44 0.62
C ASN A 114 2.71 -7.81 1.01
N SER A 115 1.48 -7.88 1.48
CA SER A 115 0.83 -9.14 1.87
C SER A 115 0.78 -10.15 0.72
N ILE A 116 0.39 -9.71 -0.48
CA ILE A 116 0.35 -10.55 -1.68
C ILE A 116 1.77 -11.00 -2.08
N LYS A 117 2.71 -10.06 -2.11
CA LYS A 117 4.10 -10.31 -2.53
C LYS A 117 4.80 -11.33 -1.65
N PHE A 118 4.63 -11.23 -0.33
CA PHE A 118 5.30 -12.11 0.63
C PHE A 118 4.51 -13.36 0.98
N GLY A 119 3.17 -13.33 0.88
CA GLY A 119 2.31 -14.48 1.09
C GLY A 119 2.20 -15.43 -0.10
N GLY A 120 2.62 -14.98 -1.30
CA GLY A 120 2.53 -15.77 -2.52
C GLY A 120 1.10 -16.07 -2.96
N GLY A 121 0.90 -17.11 -3.76
CA GLY A 121 -0.39 -17.44 -4.37
C GLY A 121 -1.51 -17.87 -3.40
N THR A 122 -1.20 -18.06 -2.11
CA THR A 122 -2.15 -18.42 -1.04
C THR A 122 -2.39 -17.29 -0.05
N ALA A 123 -1.93 -16.07 -0.37
CA ALA A 123 -2.09 -14.91 0.48
C ALA A 123 -3.57 -14.58 0.69
N GLU A 124 -3.98 -14.49 1.94
CA GLU A 124 -5.28 -13.99 2.37
C GLU A 124 -5.07 -12.73 3.18
N VAL A 125 -5.70 -11.65 2.75
CA VAL A 125 -5.61 -10.34 3.40
C VAL A 125 -6.95 -10.01 4.03
N GLN A 126 -6.92 -9.57 5.28
CA GLN A 126 -8.12 -9.09 5.98
C GLN A 126 -7.89 -7.63 6.39
N ILE A 127 -8.87 -6.79 6.11
CA ILE A 127 -8.86 -5.38 6.48
C ILE A 127 -10.01 -5.15 7.47
N ASP A 128 -9.68 -4.71 8.66
CA ASP A 128 -10.63 -4.39 9.71
C ASP A 128 -10.51 -2.91 10.07
N VAL A 129 -11.66 -2.25 10.20
CA VAL A 129 -11.75 -0.86 10.68
C VAL A 129 -12.47 -0.88 11.99
N GLY A 130 -11.78 -0.50 13.07
CA GLY A 130 -12.32 -0.42 14.41
C GLY A 130 -13.26 0.77 14.58
N GLY A 131 -14.05 0.72 15.65
CA GLY A 131 -14.90 1.85 16.04
C GLY A 131 -14.07 3.09 16.40
N VAL A 132 -14.75 4.22 16.45
CA VAL A 132 -14.15 5.50 16.83
C VAL A 132 -14.03 5.59 18.35
N GLU A 133 -12.81 5.77 18.84
CA GLU A 133 -12.53 6.04 20.23
C GLU A 133 -11.74 7.35 20.36
N GLY A 134 -12.27 8.32 21.12
CA GLY A 134 -11.61 9.61 21.31
C GLY A 134 -11.29 10.38 20.03
N GLY A 135 -12.11 10.23 18.97
CA GLY A 135 -11.86 10.88 17.67
C GLY A 135 -10.78 10.19 16.82
N ILE A 136 -10.43 8.94 17.14
CA ILE A 136 -9.44 8.13 16.43
C ILE A 136 -10.12 6.90 15.84
N VAL A 137 -9.84 6.65 14.56
CA VAL A 137 -10.21 5.43 13.84
C VAL A 137 -8.97 4.54 13.77
N THR A 138 -9.10 3.28 14.19
CA THR A 138 -8.02 2.29 14.08
C THR A 138 -8.28 1.38 12.89
N VAL A 139 -7.27 1.17 12.06
CA VAL A 139 -7.32 0.26 10.92
C VAL A 139 -6.28 -0.83 11.11
N ALA A 140 -6.67 -2.07 10.86
CA ALA A 140 -5.78 -3.23 10.85
C ALA A 140 -5.81 -3.91 9.48
N VAL A 141 -4.62 -4.16 8.93
CA VAL A 141 -4.43 -4.97 7.72
C VAL A 141 -3.62 -6.19 8.11
N SER A 142 -4.22 -7.36 8.04
CA SER A 142 -3.60 -8.62 8.44
C SER A 142 -3.47 -9.58 7.26
N ASP A 143 -2.45 -10.43 7.29
CA ASP A 143 -2.25 -11.49 6.31
C ASP A 143 -1.85 -12.82 6.97
N ASN A 144 -1.96 -13.89 6.19
CA ASN A 144 -1.54 -15.24 6.57
C ASN A 144 -0.16 -15.61 6.02
N GLY A 145 0.66 -14.62 5.68
CA GLY A 145 1.99 -14.80 5.11
C GLY A 145 3.02 -15.36 6.11
N PRO A 146 4.30 -15.32 5.75
CA PRO A 146 5.38 -15.90 6.57
C PRO A 146 5.73 -15.06 7.80
N GLY A 147 4.98 -13.96 8.05
CA GLY A 147 5.22 -13.06 9.17
C GLY A 147 6.54 -12.30 9.13
N ILE A 148 6.88 -11.64 10.25
CA ILE A 148 8.06 -10.79 10.38
C ILE A 148 8.79 -11.13 11.69
N PRO A 149 10.08 -11.51 11.66
CA PRO A 149 10.87 -11.71 12.86
C PRO A 149 10.87 -10.50 13.79
N ASP A 150 10.88 -10.72 15.10
CA ASP A 150 10.74 -9.64 16.10
C ASP A 150 11.84 -8.57 15.96
N GLU A 151 13.07 -8.99 15.65
CA GLU A 151 14.21 -8.08 15.48
C GLU A 151 14.01 -7.09 14.32
N LEU A 152 13.13 -7.44 13.39
CA LEU A 152 12.87 -6.63 12.20
C LEU A 152 11.69 -5.67 12.37
N LYS A 153 10.77 -5.95 13.29
CA LYS A 153 9.53 -5.16 13.47
C LYS A 153 9.80 -3.69 13.77
N GLU A 154 10.90 -3.37 14.49
CA GLU A 154 11.26 -1.99 14.79
C GLU A 154 11.90 -1.23 13.61
N VAL A 155 12.50 -1.96 12.68
CA VAL A 155 13.29 -1.36 11.60
C VAL A 155 12.61 -1.36 10.23
N ILE A 156 11.56 -2.17 10.02
CA ILE A 156 10.90 -2.32 8.71
C ILE A 156 10.28 -1.02 8.17
N PHE A 157 9.97 -0.07 9.03
CA PHE A 157 9.46 1.25 8.65
C PHE A 157 10.54 2.27 8.31
N ARG A 158 11.83 1.93 8.48
CA ARG A 158 12.93 2.83 8.13
C ARG A 158 13.15 2.85 6.62
N ARG A 159 13.56 4.00 6.11
CA ARG A 159 13.90 4.16 4.69
C ARG A 159 15.06 3.22 4.33
N PHE A 160 14.88 2.46 3.24
CA PHE A 160 15.86 1.48 2.75
C PHE A 160 16.18 0.34 3.73
N SER A 161 15.30 0.03 4.67
CA SER A 161 15.45 -1.17 5.49
C SER A 161 15.28 -2.41 4.61
N GLN A 162 16.41 -2.95 4.15
CA GLN A 162 16.46 -4.25 3.47
C GLN A 162 16.75 -5.33 4.49
N THR A 163 15.84 -6.27 4.60
CA THR A 163 16.18 -7.56 5.19
C THR A 163 16.79 -8.40 4.08
N GLU A 164 18.09 -8.62 4.13
CA GLU A 164 18.91 -9.30 3.10
C GLU A 164 18.38 -10.68 2.65
N ARG A 165 17.48 -11.28 3.41
CA ARG A 165 16.97 -12.64 3.19
C ARG A 165 15.80 -12.78 2.22
N ARG A 166 15.14 -11.68 1.75
CA ARG A 166 13.94 -11.76 0.88
C ARG A 166 13.93 -10.71 -0.24
N GLY A 167 14.93 -10.65 -0.97
CA GLY A 167 15.23 -10.26 -2.36
C GLY A 167 14.31 -9.37 -3.18
N SER A 168 13.28 -8.69 -2.68
CA SER A 168 12.46 -7.90 -3.59
C SER A 168 11.81 -6.67 -2.93
N GLY A 169 12.48 -5.54 -3.04
CA GLY A 169 11.95 -4.24 -2.68
C GLY A 169 12.99 -3.40 -1.93
N LYS A 170 13.07 -2.10 -2.24
CA LYS A 170 14.04 -1.19 -1.59
C LYS A 170 13.58 -0.70 -0.21
N GLY A 171 12.59 -1.33 0.46
CA GLY A 171 12.11 -0.92 1.76
C GLY A 171 11.48 0.49 1.76
N LEU A 172 10.88 0.92 0.65
CA LEU A 172 10.25 2.24 0.54
C LEU A 172 8.75 2.20 0.86
N GLY A 173 8.06 1.09 0.58
CA GLY A 173 6.60 1.00 0.76
C GLY A 173 6.16 1.21 2.21
N LEU A 174 6.77 0.51 3.17
CA LEU A 174 6.45 0.70 4.60
C LEU A 174 6.92 2.06 5.14
N TYR A 175 8.01 2.61 4.59
CA TYR A 175 8.40 3.98 4.90
C TYR A 175 7.34 4.99 4.42
N ILE A 176 6.76 4.79 3.24
CA ILE A 176 5.64 5.62 2.72
C ILE A 176 4.43 5.49 3.65
N VAL A 177 4.05 4.27 4.03
CA VAL A 177 2.95 4.02 4.98
C VAL A 177 3.16 4.83 6.25
N LYS A 178 4.33 4.70 6.89
CA LYS A 178 4.64 5.43 8.12
C LYS A 178 4.56 6.94 7.92
N THR A 179 5.19 7.46 6.87
CA THR A 179 5.24 8.90 6.60
C THR A 179 3.84 9.49 6.37
N LEU A 180 2.98 8.80 5.64
CA LEU A 180 1.60 9.24 5.39
C LEU A 180 0.75 9.18 6.65
N VAL A 181 0.81 8.07 7.39
CA VAL A 181 0.04 7.91 8.64
C VAL A 181 0.44 8.97 9.67
N GLU A 182 1.76 9.21 9.87
CA GLU A 182 2.26 10.26 10.76
C GLU A 182 1.81 11.65 10.30
N ARG A 183 1.78 11.91 9.00
CA ARG A 183 1.27 13.15 8.43
C ARG A 183 -0.22 13.36 8.69
N TYR A 184 -1.01 12.31 8.71
CA TYR A 184 -2.43 12.36 9.07
C TYR A 184 -2.66 12.43 10.59
N GLY A 185 -1.57 12.56 11.37
CA GLY A 185 -1.58 12.69 12.83
C GLY A 185 -1.88 11.38 13.55
N GLY A 186 -1.64 10.24 12.89
CA GLY A 186 -1.75 8.91 13.42
C GLY A 186 -0.40 8.27 13.75
N SER A 187 -0.46 7.00 14.06
CA SER A 187 0.71 6.12 14.30
C SER A 187 0.52 4.78 13.61
N VAL A 188 1.62 4.10 13.27
CA VAL A 188 1.60 2.76 12.68
C VAL A 188 2.44 1.80 13.52
N SER A 189 1.96 0.58 13.65
CA SER A 189 2.64 -0.51 14.35
C SER A 189 2.49 -1.83 13.59
N VAL A 190 3.28 -2.82 13.98
CA VAL A 190 3.23 -4.17 13.43
C VAL A 190 3.29 -5.19 14.57
N ALA A 191 2.50 -6.25 14.42
CA ALA A 191 2.42 -7.34 15.38
C ALA A 191 2.26 -8.70 14.67
N ASP A 192 2.47 -9.78 15.38
CA ASP A 192 2.11 -11.12 14.89
C ASP A 192 0.60 -11.25 14.76
N ARG A 193 0.14 -11.87 13.68
CA ARG A 193 -1.28 -12.23 13.53
C ARG A 193 -1.73 -13.19 14.63
N ILE A 194 -0.88 -14.15 14.98
CA ILE A 194 -1.08 -15.06 16.12
C ILE A 194 -0.03 -14.72 17.16
N ARG A 195 -0.44 -14.24 18.33
CA ARG A 195 0.45 -13.79 19.40
C ARG A 195 1.56 -14.82 19.69
N GLY A 196 2.82 -14.38 19.58
CA GLY A 196 3.99 -15.21 19.82
C GLY A 196 4.34 -16.18 18.67
N ARG A 197 3.69 -16.05 17.52
CA ARG A 197 3.93 -16.85 16.32
C ARG A 197 4.30 -15.95 15.15
N HIS A 198 5.53 -15.44 15.15
CA HIS A 198 6.03 -14.50 14.14
C HIS A 198 6.06 -15.10 12.72
N ASP A 199 5.89 -16.42 12.55
CA ASP A 199 5.87 -17.19 11.31
C ASP A 199 4.47 -17.48 10.75
N HIS A 200 3.42 -16.90 11.35
CA HIS A 200 2.01 -17.20 11.00
C HIS A 200 1.23 -15.93 10.61
N GLY A 201 1.83 -15.09 9.79
CA GLY A 201 1.23 -13.86 9.30
C GLY A 201 1.55 -12.64 10.17
N VAL A 202 1.16 -11.50 9.67
CA VAL A 202 1.42 -10.20 10.32
C VAL A 202 0.14 -9.36 10.36
N VAL A 203 0.08 -8.46 11.34
CA VAL A 203 -0.94 -7.41 11.42
C VAL A 203 -0.24 -6.06 11.44
N PHE A 204 -0.51 -5.24 10.43
CA PHE A 204 -0.19 -3.82 10.44
C PHE A 204 -1.38 -3.05 10.97
N SER A 205 -1.21 -2.34 12.07
CA SER A 205 -2.25 -1.49 12.65
C SER A 205 -1.83 -0.04 12.57
N PHE A 206 -2.75 0.83 12.15
CA PHE A 206 -2.51 2.26 12.13
C PHE A 206 -3.75 3.04 12.56
N THR A 207 -3.53 4.29 12.96
CA THR A 207 -4.58 5.17 13.43
C THR A 207 -4.74 6.37 12.50
N LEU A 208 -5.96 6.86 12.38
CA LEU A 208 -6.32 8.07 11.63
C LEU A 208 -7.21 8.95 12.50
N LYS A 209 -7.11 10.27 12.34
CA LYS A 209 -8.05 11.18 12.98
C LYS A 209 -9.40 11.11 12.29
N GLN A 210 -10.46 10.91 13.07
CA GLN A 210 -11.83 11.02 12.56
C GLN A 210 -12.09 12.46 12.11
N SER A 211 -12.77 12.62 10.99
CA SER A 211 -13.40 13.90 10.66
C SER A 211 -14.73 14.00 11.39
N SER A 212 -14.90 15.05 12.19
CA SER A 212 -16.23 15.37 12.70
C SER A 212 -17.12 15.65 11.50
N MET A 213 -18.09 14.80 11.21
CA MET A 213 -19.11 15.10 10.21
C MET A 213 -19.83 16.38 10.64
N VAL A 214 -19.69 17.44 9.89
CA VAL A 214 -20.76 18.42 9.78
C VAL A 214 -21.79 17.74 8.87
N GLU A 215 -22.93 17.35 9.41
CA GLU A 215 -24.08 16.94 8.59
C GLU A 215 -24.29 18.02 7.54
N PRO A 216 -24.46 17.68 6.25
CA PRO A 216 -24.84 18.67 5.26
C PRO A 216 -26.21 19.24 5.70
N ASP A 217 -26.25 20.55 5.86
CA ASP A 217 -27.40 21.36 6.22
C ASP A 217 -28.74 20.70 5.89
N GLN A 218 -29.56 20.50 6.90
CA GLN A 218 -31.01 20.44 6.71
C GLN A 218 -31.40 21.71 5.95
N VAL A 219 -31.63 21.57 4.67
CA VAL A 219 -32.25 22.61 3.84
C VAL A 219 -33.54 22.97 4.57
N MET A 220 -33.53 24.10 5.24
CA MET A 220 -34.73 24.74 5.76
C MET A 220 -35.68 24.90 4.58
N GLN A 221 -36.77 24.11 4.57
CA GLN A 221 -37.92 24.37 3.72
C GLN A 221 -38.52 25.71 4.19
N PRO A 222 -38.69 26.69 3.31
CA PRO A 222 -39.43 27.88 3.65
C PRO A 222 -40.90 27.54 3.79
N GLY A 223 -41.47 27.88 4.96
CA GLY A 223 -42.92 27.83 5.21
C GLY A 223 -43.70 28.86 4.42
#